data_14e64064bd908dc131cd599c390d01cb
#
_entry.id   14e64064bd908dc131cd599c390d01cb
#
_cell.length_a   1.000
_cell.length_b   1.000
_cell.length_c   1.000
_cell.angle_alpha   90.00
_cell.angle_beta   90.00
_cell.angle_gamma   90.00
#
_symmetry.space_group_name_H-M   'P 1'
#
loop_
_entity.id
_entity.type
_entity.pdbx_description
1 polymer ?
#
loop_
_entity_poly.entity_id
_entity_poly.type
_entity_poly.pdbx_seq_one_letter_code
_entity_poly.pdbx_strand_id
1 'polypeptide(L)'
;MQAVYDSGKLRLIENDTNLCPGIDLRLFDGHTPGQIAPYITTPERTYVFDGNVIPLATSGSPLWISAYDTYPVVSYNEKMRMLEEAASEKQAVIYCHDAYTQCTTVKKVNDFFKADQKVSLFSIG
;
A
#
# COMPACT_ATOMS: atom_id res chain seq x y z
N MET A 1 14.44 10.21 -17.61
CA MET A 1 14.23 11.10 -16.44
C MET A 1 14.29 12.57 -16.81
N GLN A 2 15.39 13.08 -17.40
CA GLN A 2 15.57 14.51 -17.72
C GLN A 2 14.42 15.08 -18.57
N ALA A 3 14.00 14.38 -19.63
CA ALA A 3 12.90 14.82 -20.50
C ALA A 3 11.56 14.99 -19.75
N VAL A 4 11.30 14.18 -18.74
CA VAL A 4 10.09 14.31 -17.91
C VAL A 4 10.19 15.53 -17.01
N TYR A 5 11.36 15.75 -16.41
CA TYR A 5 11.64 16.95 -15.61
C TYR A 5 11.48 18.22 -16.42
N ASP A 6 12.09 18.25 -17.62
CA ASP A 6 12.07 19.42 -18.51
C ASP A 6 10.68 19.70 -19.11
N SER A 7 9.80 18.71 -19.12
CA SER A 7 8.43 18.84 -19.66
C SER A 7 7.50 19.71 -18.80
N GLY A 8 7.89 20.02 -17.55
CA GLY A 8 7.04 20.69 -16.57
C GLY A 8 5.83 19.87 -16.08
N LYS A 9 5.78 18.58 -16.43
CA LYS A 9 4.68 17.65 -16.02
C LYS A 9 5.01 16.86 -14.77
N LEU A 10 6.23 16.98 -14.25
CA LEU A 10 6.65 16.33 -13.02
C LEU A 10 6.20 17.14 -11.80
N ARG A 11 5.45 16.49 -10.91
CA ARG A 11 5.13 17.02 -9.58
C ARG A 11 5.83 16.16 -8.53
N LEU A 12 6.78 16.72 -7.83
CA LEU A 12 7.42 16.07 -6.68
C LEU A 12 6.51 16.16 -5.46
N ILE A 13 6.50 15.09 -4.66
CA ILE A 13 5.72 14.97 -3.43
C ILE A 13 6.71 14.75 -2.29
N GLU A 14 6.70 15.63 -1.31
CA GLU A 14 7.58 15.58 -0.13
C GLU A 14 6.85 15.17 1.14
N ASN A 15 5.51 15.13 1.10
CA ASN A 15 4.64 14.75 2.22
C ASN A 15 3.40 14.05 1.69
N ASP A 16 2.68 13.37 2.58
CA ASP A 16 1.36 12.83 2.28
C ASP A 16 0.48 13.93 1.66
N THR A 17 -0.16 13.64 0.55
CA THR A 17 -0.81 14.64 -0.30
C THR A 17 -2.11 14.12 -0.87
N ASN A 18 -3.18 14.91 -0.81
CA ASN A 18 -4.37 14.64 -1.61
C ASN A 18 -4.08 15.01 -3.08
N LEU A 19 -4.15 14.02 -3.96
CA LEU A 19 -3.92 14.21 -5.39
C LEU A 19 -5.14 14.82 -6.08
N CYS A 20 -6.30 14.28 -5.78
CA CYS A 20 -7.61 14.72 -6.26
C CYS A 20 -8.70 14.08 -5.36
N PRO A 21 -9.99 14.50 -5.48
CA PRO A 21 -11.05 13.89 -4.70
C PRO A 21 -11.05 12.37 -4.79
N GLY A 22 -10.94 11.71 -3.63
CA GLY A 22 -10.92 10.26 -3.52
C GLY A 22 -9.55 9.59 -3.72
N ILE A 23 -8.48 10.33 -3.96
CA ILE A 23 -7.14 9.75 -4.08
C ILE A 23 -6.15 10.51 -3.18
N ASP A 24 -5.69 9.82 -2.14
CA ASP A 24 -4.63 10.27 -1.27
C ASP A 24 -3.33 9.51 -1.57
N LEU A 25 -2.22 10.22 -1.59
CA LEU A 25 -0.89 9.66 -1.76
C LEU A 25 -0.16 9.73 -0.43
N ARG A 26 0.32 8.59 0.05
CA ARG A 26 1.09 8.51 1.30
C ARG A 26 2.51 8.04 1.01
N LEU A 27 3.47 8.61 1.73
CA LEU A 27 4.89 8.27 1.60
C LEU A 27 5.26 7.13 2.54
N PHE A 28 6.03 6.21 2.00
CA PHE A 28 6.64 5.08 2.69
C PHE A 28 8.12 5.02 2.32
N ASP A 29 8.98 5.15 3.30
CA ASP A 29 10.42 5.30 3.09
C ASP A 29 11.24 4.05 3.42
N GLY A 30 10.58 3.02 3.96
CA GLY A 30 11.25 1.83 4.45
C GLY A 30 11.83 0.95 3.36
N HIS A 31 11.01 0.57 2.37
CA HIS A 31 11.47 -0.25 1.23
C HIS A 31 12.46 0.53 0.37
N THR A 32 12.04 1.67 -0.12
CA THR A 32 12.89 2.67 -0.80
C THR A 32 12.43 4.06 -0.43
N PRO A 33 13.35 5.03 -0.20
CA PRO A 33 12.96 6.40 0.09
C PRO A 33 12.08 6.99 -1.02
N GLY A 34 10.96 7.60 -0.61
CA GLY A 34 10.02 8.23 -1.52
C GLY A 34 9.07 7.27 -2.24
N GLN A 35 8.90 6.03 -1.78
CA GLN A 35 7.84 5.17 -2.29
C GLN A 35 6.48 5.78 -1.97
N ILE A 36 5.59 5.82 -2.96
CA ILE A 36 4.24 6.36 -2.83
C ILE A 36 3.23 5.21 -2.83
N ALA A 37 2.34 5.20 -1.85
CA ALA A 37 1.19 4.31 -1.79
C ALA A 37 -0.11 5.12 -2.02
N PRO A 38 -0.80 4.96 -3.16
CA PRO A 38 -2.12 5.53 -3.38
C PRO A 38 -3.19 4.84 -2.52
N TYR A 39 -4.00 5.65 -1.84
CA TYR A 39 -5.24 5.28 -1.15
C TYR A 39 -6.41 5.78 -2.00
N ILE A 40 -7.17 4.87 -2.55
CA ILE A 40 -8.25 5.15 -3.51
C ILE A 40 -9.59 4.90 -2.82
N THR A 41 -10.28 5.97 -2.45
CA THR A 41 -11.56 5.91 -1.75
C THR A 41 -12.72 5.87 -2.75
N THR A 42 -13.52 4.83 -2.65
CA THR A 42 -14.77 4.65 -3.38
C THR A 42 -15.95 4.69 -2.40
N PRO A 43 -17.21 4.77 -2.88
CA PRO A 43 -18.37 4.68 -1.99
C PRO A 43 -18.43 3.39 -1.15
N GLU A 44 -17.83 2.31 -1.61
CA GLU A 44 -17.87 1.01 -0.93
C GLU A 44 -16.74 0.85 0.08
N ARG A 45 -15.52 1.27 -0.27
CA ARG A 45 -14.32 1.11 0.57
C ARG A 45 -13.13 1.89 0.02
N THR A 46 -12.08 1.94 0.83
CA THR A 46 -10.77 2.41 0.39
C THR A 46 -9.92 1.24 -0.09
N TYR A 47 -9.32 1.38 -1.26
CA TYR A 47 -8.31 0.47 -1.81
C TYR A 47 -6.92 1.08 -1.58
N VAL A 48 -6.00 0.27 -1.09
CA VAL A 48 -4.62 0.68 -0.84
C VAL A 48 -3.71 -0.06 -1.83
N PHE A 49 -3.10 0.67 -2.74
CA PHE A 49 -2.03 0.13 -3.58
C PHE A 49 -0.69 0.41 -2.90
N ASP A 50 -0.19 -0.57 -2.18
CA ASP A 50 0.90 -0.40 -1.24
C ASP A 50 2.30 -0.54 -1.86
N GLY A 51 2.38 -0.84 -3.17
CA GLY A 51 3.65 -1.07 -3.85
C GLY A 51 4.42 -2.24 -3.22
N ASN A 52 5.62 -1.98 -2.72
CA ASN A 52 6.48 -3.00 -2.14
C ASN A 52 6.45 -3.06 -0.60
N VAL A 53 5.50 -2.39 0.06
CA VAL A 53 5.32 -2.50 1.52
C VAL A 53 4.81 -3.90 1.88
N ILE A 54 3.83 -4.42 1.11
CA ILE A 54 3.31 -5.80 1.22
C ILE A 54 3.18 -6.40 -0.18
N PRO A 55 4.24 -6.91 -0.78
CA PRO A 55 4.22 -7.30 -2.19
C PRO A 55 3.31 -8.52 -2.49
N LEU A 56 3.04 -9.35 -1.50
CA LEU A 56 2.26 -10.59 -1.62
C LEU A 56 1.23 -10.71 -0.49
N ALA A 57 0.08 -11.31 -0.76
CA ALA A 57 -0.95 -11.58 0.26
C ALA A 57 -0.42 -12.41 1.44
N THR A 58 0.54 -13.31 1.18
CA THR A 58 1.20 -14.12 2.20
C THR A 58 2.19 -13.33 3.06
N SER A 59 2.66 -12.17 2.58
CA SER A 59 3.59 -11.29 3.29
C SER A 59 2.92 -10.35 4.30
N GLY A 60 1.66 -10.61 4.66
CA GLY A 60 0.88 -9.81 5.61
C GLY A 60 1.42 -9.82 7.05
N SER A 61 2.30 -10.77 7.42
CA SER A 61 2.99 -10.70 8.70
C SER A 61 3.95 -9.52 8.75
N PRO A 62 3.89 -8.66 9.78
CA PRO A 62 4.81 -7.52 9.91
C PRO A 62 6.28 -7.92 9.98
N LEU A 63 6.56 -9.14 10.46
CA LEU A 63 7.92 -9.69 10.57
C LEU A 63 8.53 -10.08 9.21
N TRP A 64 7.71 -10.17 8.17
CA TRP A 64 8.19 -10.49 6.82
C TRP A 64 8.62 -9.20 6.11
N ILE A 65 9.84 -8.79 6.40
CA ILE A 65 10.52 -7.65 5.77
C ILE A 65 11.38 -8.18 4.64
N SER A 66 11.37 -7.51 3.50
CA SER A 66 12.18 -7.90 2.36
C SER A 66 13.67 -7.74 2.67
N ALA A 67 14.50 -8.70 2.25
CA ALA A 67 15.94 -8.66 2.50
C ALA A 67 16.64 -7.46 1.82
N TYR A 68 15.97 -6.85 0.85
CA TYR A 68 16.45 -5.67 0.11
C TYR A 68 15.75 -4.37 0.50
N ASP A 69 15.01 -4.34 1.63
CA ASP A 69 14.49 -3.08 2.16
C ASP A 69 15.64 -2.17 2.60
N THR A 70 15.60 -0.92 2.18
CA THR A 70 16.65 0.05 2.50
C THR A 70 16.71 0.34 4.00
N TYR A 71 15.55 0.45 4.64
CA TYR A 71 15.43 0.72 6.07
C TYR A 71 14.45 -0.26 6.73
N PRO A 72 14.89 -1.48 7.10
CA PRO A 72 14.02 -2.56 7.58
C PRO A 72 13.16 -2.21 8.80
N VAL A 73 13.70 -1.44 9.74
CA VAL A 73 12.94 -1.00 10.93
C VAL A 73 11.85 0.00 10.57
N VAL A 74 12.12 0.90 9.62
CA VAL A 74 11.13 1.84 9.10
C VAL A 74 10.05 1.07 8.36
N SER A 75 10.41 0.12 7.47
CA SER A 75 9.48 -0.77 6.77
C SER A 75 8.55 -1.50 7.74
N TYR A 76 9.10 -2.04 8.83
CA TYR A 76 8.30 -2.72 9.86
C TYR A 76 7.24 -1.79 10.46
N ASN A 77 7.64 -0.60 10.89
CA ASN A 77 6.75 0.36 11.54
C ASN A 77 5.66 0.88 10.57
N GLU A 78 6.04 1.17 9.35
CA GLU A 78 5.14 1.61 8.28
C GLU A 78 4.12 0.53 7.94
N LYS A 79 4.58 -0.70 7.76
CA LYS A 79 3.74 -1.88 7.50
C LYS A 79 2.76 -2.14 8.63
N MET A 80 3.21 -2.09 9.89
CA MET A 80 2.34 -2.22 11.06
C MET A 80 1.21 -1.20 11.05
N ARG A 81 1.56 0.08 10.89
CA ARG A 81 0.58 1.18 10.86
C ARG A 81 -0.43 1.00 9.73
N MET A 82 0.04 0.65 8.52
CA MET A 82 -0.83 0.44 7.37
C MET A 82 -1.77 -0.75 7.56
N LEU A 83 -1.27 -1.86 8.10
CA LEU A 83 -2.09 -3.06 8.35
C LEU A 83 -3.12 -2.84 9.46
N GLU A 84 -2.78 -2.10 10.52
CA GLU A 84 -3.73 -1.74 11.58
C GLU A 84 -4.88 -0.88 11.05
N GLU A 85 -4.56 0.13 10.24
CA GLU A 85 -5.57 0.96 9.59
C GLU A 85 -6.42 0.13 8.63
N ALA A 86 -5.79 -0.67 7.75
CA ALA A 86 -6.51 -1.50 6.78
C ALA A 86 -7.46 -2.49 7.46
N ALA A 87 -7.06 -3.09 8.58
CA ALA A 87 -7.91 -4.02 9.33
C ALA A 87 -9.07 -3.30 10.04
N SER A 88 -8.81 -2.14 10.67
CA SER A 88 -9.82 -1.39 11.42
C SER A 88 -10.87 -0.76 10.52
N GLU A 89 -10.46 -0.24 9.36
CA GLU A 89 -11.33 0.45 8.40
C GLU A 89 -11.85 -0.45 7.28
N LYS A 90 -11.53 -1.75 7.33
CA LYS A 90 -11.90 -2.74 6.29
C LYS A 90 -11.45 -2.33 4.88
N GLN A 91 -10.29 -1.70 4.80
CA GLN A 91 -9.69 -1.34 3.53
C GLN A 91 -9.27 -2.61 2.77
N ALA A 92 -9.14 -2.50 1.46
CA ALA A 92 -8.67 -3.58 0.61
C ALA A 92 -7.25 -3.28 0.12
N VAL A 93 -6.32 -4.20 0.38
CA VAL A 93 -4.91 -4.08 -0.02
C VAL A 93 -4.69 -4.75 -1.37
N ILE A 94 -4.08 -4.04 -2.30
CA ILE A 94 -3.74 -4.51 -3.65
C ILE A 94 -2.28 -4.92 -3.69
N TYR A 95 -2.00 -6.17 -4.04
CA TYR A 95 -0.66 -6.77 -4.07
C TYR A 95 -0.05 -6.68 -5.45
N CYS A 96 1.07 -5.97 -5.59
CA CYS A 96 1.69 -5.71 -6.89
C CYS A 96 2.45 -6.91 -7.48
N HIS A 97 2.86 -7.88 -6.66
CA HIS A 97 3.68 -9.02 -7.09
C HIS A 97 3.01 -10.40 -6.87
N ASP A 98 1.73 -10.42 -6.46
CA ASP A 98 1.01 -11.67 -6.24
C ASP A 98 0.30 -12.13 -7.53
N ALA A 99 0.75 -13.25 -8.08
CA ALA A 99 0.20 -13.81 -9.31
C ALA A 99 -1.21 -14.43 -9.14
N TYR A 100 -1.61 -14.74 -7.90
CA TYR A 100 -2.84 -15.49 -7.62
C TYR A 100 -3.87 -14.70 -6.81
N THR A 101 -3.42 -13.68 -6.09
CA THR A 101 -4.26 -12.90 -5.18
C THR A 101 -3.99 -11.42 -5.39
N GLN A 102 -4.84 -10.77 -6.17
CA GLN A 102 -4.65 -9.37 -6.53
C GLN A 102 -5.00 -8.42 -5.38
N CYS A 103 -6.07 -8.71 -4.65
CA CYS A 103 -6.59 -7.82 -3.63
C CYS A 103 -7.33 -8.58 -2.53
N THR A 104 -7.11 -8.21 -1.27
CA THR A 104 -7.87 -8.74 -0.13
C THR A 104 -8.15 -7.67 0.91
N THR A 105 -9.17 -7.88 1.74
CA THR A 105 -9.22 -7.24 3.04
C THR A 105 -8.19 -7.86 3.97
N VAL A 106 -7.92 -7.19 5.07
CA VAL A 106 -6.97 -7.65 6.09
C VAL A 106 -7.70 -7.82 7.41
N LYS A 107 -7.33 -8.84 8.18
CA LYS A 107 -7.78 -9.03 9.56
C LYS A 107 -6.63 -9.19 10.52
N LYS A 108 -6.81 -8.70 11.74
CA LYS A 108 -5.91 -8.95 12.86
C LYS A 108 -6.27 -10.27 13.53
N VAL A 109 -5.26 -11.13 13.74
CA VAL A 109 -5.40 -12.42 14.44
C VAL A 109 -4.33 -12.47 15.51
N ASN A 110 -4.72 -12.29 16.76
CA ASN A 110 -3.79 -12.04 17.88
C ASN A 110 -2.92 -10.80 17.57
N ASP A 111 -1.60 -10.96 17.55
CA ASP A 111 -0.63 -9.89 17.26
C ASP A 111 -0.20 -9.85 15.78
N PHE A 112 -0.85 -10.63 14.91
CA PHE A 112 -0.51 -10.75 13.50
C PHE A 112 -1.64 -10.28 12.59
N PHE A 113 -1.28 -9.95 11.35
CA PHE A 113 -2.23 -9.62 10.29
C PHE A 113 -2.21 -10.71 9.22
N LYS A 114 -3.37 -10.95 8.63
CA LYS A 114 -3.55 -11.93 7.55
C LYS A 114 -4.50 -11.37 6.49
N ALA A 115 -4.27 -11.74 5.24
CA ALA A 115 -5.27 -11.60 4.19
C ALA A 115 -6.56 -12.32 4.61
N ASP A 116 -7.71 -11.68 4.39
CA ASP A 116 -9.01 -12.21 4.80
C ASP A 116 -9.87 -12.54 3.58
N GLN A 117 -10.68 -11.63 3.09
CA GLN A 117 -11.58 -11.86 1.97
C GLN A 117 -10.96 -11.35 0.67
N LYS A 118 -11.00 -12.18 -0.39
CA LYS A 118 -10.64 -11.71 -1.73
C LYS A 118 -11.63 -10.65 -2.20
N VAL A 119 -11.10 -9.60 -2.78
CA VAL A 119 -11.87 -8.49 -3.35
C VAL A 119 -11.59 -8.45 -4.85
N SER A 120 -12.64 -8.46 -5.66
CA SER A 120 -12.50 -8.31 -7.10
C SER A 120 -12.27 -6.85 -7.46
N LEU A 121 -11.21 -6.57 -8.22
CA LEU A 121 -10.94 -5.23 -8.76
C LEU A 121 -11.80 -4.92 -10.00
N PHE A 122 -12.43 -5.93 -10.59
CA PHE A 122 -13.18 -5.82 -11.85
C PHE A 122 -14.70 -5.84 -11.68
N SER A 123 -15.21 -5.79 -10.45
CA SER A 123 -16.65 -5.69 -10.18
C SER A 123 -17.17 -4.25 -10.24
N ILE A 124 -16.48 -3.36 -10.95
CA ILE A 124 -16.99 -2.03 -11.29
C ILE A 124 -17.65 -2.17 -12.66
N GLY A 125 -18.82 -2.74 -12.64
CA GLY A 125 -19.73 -2.75 -13.77
C GLY A 125 -20.95 -1.91 -13.45
#